data_dddd2505353f1a70f53330275ed78361
#
_entry.id   dddd2505353f1a70f53330275ed78361
#
_cell.length_a   1.000
_cell.length_b   1.000
_cell.length_c   1.000
_cell.angle_alpha   90.00
_cell.angle_beta   90.00
_cell.angle_gamma   90.00
#
_symmetry.space_group_name_H-M   'P 1'
#
loop_
_entity.id
_entity.type
_entity.pdbx_description
1 polymer ?
#
loop_
_entity_poly.entity_id
_entity_poly.type
_entity_poly.pdbx_seq_one_letter_code
_entity_poly.pdbx_strand_id
1 'polypeptide(L)'
;MRDLIEGCLYGNVPYLRMGHGPPLLVASGLTAEHANPRGFERRMMYRMMAPFAGHFTVYGANRKPGLAPGTTMSDIAGHYAEAIEHDIGEPVLLLGVSTGGSVSLQLAIDRPHLVRRLVLRASACRLAPRGSHAQAEVARLTKEGDHRRAWAQMAAMGAPRALRFPASALAWLAGPSMSAEDPSDMLITIAAEDQFDAEPHLERVSAPTLVVGGEADPFYSTDLFRRTAAGVQDGRAVIFPNKGHTYASASRTAANIVLGFLLAGSTADST
;
A
#
# COMPACT_ATOMS: atom_id res chain seq x y z
N MET A 1 18.20 8.41 10.27
CA MET A 1 17.27 9.34 9.60
C MET A 1 17.99 10.52 8.92
N ARG A 2 19.34 10.49 8.84
CA ARG A 2 20.12 11.65 8.31
C ARG A 2 19.98 11.88 6.80
N ASP A 3 19.51 10.89 6.05
CA ASP A 3 19.47 10.95 4.56
C ASP A 3 18.03 10.83 4.01
N LEU A 4 17.04 11.18 4.81
CA LEU A 4 15.64 11.16 4.39
C LEU A 4 15.26 12.50 3.77
N ILE A 5 15.04 12.47 2.46
CA ILE A 5 14.62 13.64 1.67
C ILE A 5 13.10 13.58 1.53
N GLU A 6 12.45 14.72 1.63
CA GLU A 6 11.00 14.85 1.36
C GLU A 6 10.73 15.85 0.24
N GLY A 7 9.64 15.64 -0.46
CA GLY A 7 9.20 16.50 -1.55
C GLY A 7 7.85 16.07 -2.11
N CYS A 8 7.54 16.60 -3.29
CA CYS A 8 6.42 16.16 -4.10
C CYS A 8 6.93 15.78 -5.49
N LEU A 9 6.49 14.65 -6.00
CA LEU A 9 6.66 14.28 -7.41
C LEU A 9 5.63 15.03 -8.25
N TYR A 10 5.76 14.92 -9.57
CA TYR A 10 4.85 15.52 -10.54
C TYR A 10 3.38 15.29 -10.17
N GLY A 11 2.53 16.26 -10.45
CA GLY A 11 1.14 16.20 -10.04
C GLY A 11 0.89 16.36 -8.53
N ASN A 12 1.91 16.76 -7.76
CA ASN A 12 1.83 16.99 -6.30
C ASN A 12 1.67 15.69 -5.49
N VAL A 13 2.33 14.59 -5.90
CA VAL A 13 2.37 13.32 -5.16
C VAL A 13 3.42 13.40 -4.06
N PRO A 14 3.05 13.43 -2.76
CA PRO A 14 4.00 13.57 -1.66
C PRO A 14 4.88 12.33 -1.51
N TYR A 15 6.16 12.52 -1.24
CA TYR A 15 7.08 11.40 -1.02
C TYR A 15 8.15 11.67 0.04
N LEU A 16 8.64 10.57 0.62
CA LEU A 16 9.93 10.50 1.30
C LEU A 16 10.88 9.67 0.46
N ARG A 17 12.14 10.10 0.31
CA ARG A 17 13.17 9.36 -0.45
C ARG A 17 14.37 9.06 0.41
N MET A 18 14.94 7.86 0.24
CA MET A 18 16.19 7.44 0.86
C MET A 18 16.90 6.35 0.03
N GLY A 19 18.18 6.14 0.29
CA GLY A 19 18.98 5.12 -0.39
C GLY A 19 19.49 5.55 -1.75
N HIS A 20 20.07 4.60 -2.49
CA HIS A 20 20.67 4.77 -3.81
C HIS A 20 20.52 3.48 -4.63
N GLY A 21 20.60 3.60 -5.93
CA GLY A 21 20.41 2.48 -6.88
C GLY A 21 19.12 2.59 -7.68
N PRO A 22 18.65 1.50 -8.32
CA PRO A 22 17.44 1.51 -9.12
C PRO A 22 16.22 1.99 -8.35
N PRO A 23 15.22 2.63 -9.00
CA PRO A 23 14.07 3.20 -8.31
C PRO A 23 13.12 2.11 -7.80
N LEU A 24 12.76 2.19 -6.52
CA LEU A 24 11.71 1.43 -5.87
C LEU A 24 10.64 2.39 -5.37
N LEU A 25 9.47 2.36 -5.99
CA LEU A 25 8.31 3.12 -5.54
C LEU A 25 7.49 2.28 -4.54
N VAL A 26 7.32 2.80 -3.34
CA VAL A 26 6.53 2.18 -2.26
C VAL A 26 5.25 2.98 -2.09
N ALA A 27 4.13 2.43 -2.57
CA ALA A 27 2.82 3.03 -2.43
C ALA A 27 2.22 2.74 -1.04
N SER A 28 1.89 3.80 -0.31
CA SER A 28 1.38 3.73 1.06
C SER A 28 -0.01 3.09 1.14
N GLY A 29 -0.29 2.39 2.23
CA GLY A 29 -1.63 1.98 2.61
C GLY A 29 -2.57 3.16 2.86
N LEU A 30 -3.77 2.91 3.34
CA LEU A 30 -4.71 3.97 3.69
C LEU A 30 -4.11 4.92 4.73
N THR A 31 -4.15 6.22 4.45
CA THR A 31 -3.69 7.29 5.33
C THR A 31 -4.81 8.28 5.59
N ALA A 32 -4.78 8.97 6.72
CA ALA A 32 -5.74 10.02 7.04
C ALA A 32 -5.59 11.22 6.11
N GLU A 33 -4.34 11.59 5.82
CA GLU A 33 -4.00 12.72 4.95
C GLU A 33 -3.17 12.27 3.76
N HIS A 34 -3.38 12.88 2.60
CA HIS A 34 -2.54 12.74 1.43
C HIS A 34 -1.42 13.80 1.47
N ALA A 35 -0.53 13.64 2.43
CA ALA A 35 0.59 14.55 2.68
C ALA A 35 1.86 13.77 3.01
N ASN A 36 2.98 14.46 3.10
CA ASN A 36 4.20 13.88 3.65
C ASN A 36 4.01 13.54 5.13
N PRO A 37 4.28 12.29 5.54
CA PRO A 37 3.97 11.83 6.89
C PRO A 37 4.83 12.56 7.93
N ARG A 38 4.24 12.81 9.11
CA ARG A 38 4.88 13.47 10.25
C ARG A 38 4.92 12.54 11.46
N GLY A 39 5.69 12.89 12.45
CA GLY A 39 5.71 12.23 13.76
C GLY A 39 5.84 10.70 13.69
N PHE A 40 4.83 10.01 14.20
CA PHE A 40 4.79 8.55 14.23
C PHE A 40 4.69 7.92 12.84
N GLU A 41 3.87 8.47 11.94
CA GLU A 41 3.71 7.98 10.57
C GLU A 41 5.01 8.06 9.78
N ARG A 42 5.78 9.16 9.95
CA ARG A 42 7.12 9.31 9.33
C ARG A 42 8.08 8.21 9.82
N ARG A 43 8.03 7.85 11.10
CA ARG A 43 8.84 6.74 11.63
C ARG A 43 8.42 5.40 11.06
N MET A 44 7.11 5.18 10.89
CA MET A 44 6.59 3.96 10.29
C MET A 44 6.99 3.84 8.82
N MET A 45 6.84 4.92 8.04
CA MET A 45 7.29 4.98 6.65
C MET A 45 8.78 4.70 6.53
N TYR A 46 9.61 5.37 7.36
CA TYR A 46 11.06 5.11 7.40
C TYR A 46 11.36 3.63 7.67
N ARG A 47 10.71 3.00 8.65
CA ARG A 47 10.91 1.58 8.96
C ARG A 47 10.49 0.65 7.82
N MET A 48 9.50 1.04 7.05
CA MET A 48 9.03 0.29 5.89
C MET A 48 10.01 0.38 4.72
N MET A 49 10.64 1.54 4.52
CA MET A 49 11.61 1.82 3.45
C MET A 49 13.03 1.32 3.76
N ALA A 50 13.46 1.43 5.02
CA ALA A 50 14.84 1.17 5.45
C ALA A 50 15.42 -0.19 5.02
N PRO A 51 14.68 -1.31 5.01
CA PRO A 51 15.21 -2.59 4.54
C PRO A 51 15.69 -2.60 3.08
N PHE A 52 15.21 -1.67 2.27
CA PHE A 52 15.47 -1.61 0.83
C PHE A 52 16.52 -0.56 0.45
N ALA A 53 16.80 0.42 1.32
CA ALA A 53 17.62 1.59 1.03
C ALA A 53 19.11 1.29 0.74
N GLY A 54 19.61 0.12 1.14
CA GLY A 54 20.96 -0.32 0.80
C GLY A 54 21.13 -0.78 -0.65
N HIS A 55 20.03 -0.98 -1.37
CA HIS A 55 20.02 -1.55 -2.72
C HIS A 55 19.27 -0.69 -3.74
N PHE A 56 18.37 0.18 -3.28
CA PHE A 56 17.43 0.92 -4.13
C PHE A 56 17.35 2.39 -3.69
N THR A 57 17.08 3.26 -4.66
CA THR A 57 16.53 4.59 -4.38
C THR A 57 15.04 4.40 -4.06
N VAL A 58 14.69 4.45 -2.78
CA VAL A 58 13.34 4.14 -2.30
C VAL A 58 12.52 5.42 -2.19
N TYR A 59 11.44 5.49 -2.93
CA TYR A 59 10.42 6.55 -2.85
C TYR A 59 9.21 6.00 -2.08
N GLY A 60 9.04 6.42 -0.83
CA GLY A 60 7.82 6.14 -0.07
C GLY A 60 6.77 7.19 -0.41
N ALA A 61 5.88 6.88 -1.34
CA ALA A 61 4.90 7.82 -1.87
C ALA A 61 3.53 7.68 -1.20
N ASN A 62 2.89 8.81 -0.94
CA ASN A 62 1.48 8.89 -0.59
C ASN A 62 0.67 9.22 -1.86
N ARG A 63 -0.64 9.32 -1.76
CA ARG A 63 -1.52 9.73 -2.86
C ARG A 63 -1.51 11.25 -3.02
N LYS A 64 -1.81 11.72 -4.21
CA LYS A 64 -2.07 13.14 -4.51
C LYS A 64 -3.19 13.66 -3.61
N PRO A 65 -3.04 14.83 -2.96
CA PRO A 65 -4.12 15.48 -2.23
C PRO A 65 -5.14 16.14 -3.17
N GLY A 66 -6.36 16.38 -2.64
CA GLY A 66 -7.42 17.07 -3.35
C GLY A 66 -8.10 16.20 -4.40
N LEU A 67 -8.41 14.96 -4.05
CA LEU A 67 -9.15 14.05 -4.92
C LEU A 67 -10.58 14.56 -5.16
N ALA A 68 -11.03 14.51 -6.42
CA ALA A 68 -12.41 14.85 -6.76
C ALA A 68 -13.38 13.71 -6.34
N PRO A 69 -14.62 14.02 -5.95
CA PRO A 69 -15.65 13.01 -5.77
C PRO A 69 -15.80 12.13 -7.02
N GLY A 70 -15.87 10.81 -6.82
CA GLY A 70 -15.94 9.84 -7.92
C GLY A 70 -14.58 9.42 -8.51
N THR A 71 -13.46 9.93 -7.97
CA THR A 71 -12.11 9.44 -8.32
C THR A 71 -12.06 7.92 -8.15
N THR A 72 -11.60 7.23 -9.20
CA THR A 72 -11.46 5.78 -9.25
C THR A 72 -10.04 5.34 -8.86
N MET A 73 -9.85 4.02 -8.68
CA MET A 73 -8.51 3.47 -8.45
C MET A 73 -7.58 3.67 -9.65
N SER A 74 -8.14 3.67 -10.88
CA SER A 74 -7.39 3.98 -12.12
C SER A 74 -6.92 5.43 -12.15
N ASP A 75 -7.74 6.39 -11.70
CA ASP A 75 -7.33 7.80 -11.62
C ASP A 75 -6.18 7.98 -10.62
N ILE A 76 -6.27 7.33 -9.45
CA ILE A 76 -5.20 7.36 -8.45
C ILE A 76 -3.91 6.72 -8.99
N ALA A 77 -4.01 5.60 -9.69
CA ALA A 77 -2.88 4.94 -10.35
C ALA A 77 -2.27 5.83 -11.44
N GLY A 78 -3.11 6.58 -12.17
CA GLY A 78 -2.69 7.58 -13.16
C GLY A 78 -1.77 8.64 -12.59
N HIS A 79 -2.04 9.15 -11.39
CA HIS A 79 -1.15 10.12 -10.71
C HIS A 79 0.26 9.53 -10.44
N TYR A 80 0.34 8.25 -10.08
CA TYR A 80 1.63 7.58 -9.90
C TYR A 80 2.34 7.33 -11.24
N ALA A 81 1.58 7.01 -12.31
CA ALA A 81 2.13 6.85 -13.64
C ALA A 81 2.78 8.14 -14.12
N GLU A 82 2.06 9.26 -14.04
CA GLU A 82 2.58 10.59 -14.40
C GLU A 82 3.84 10.94 -13.59
N ALA A 83 3.84 10.67 -12.28
CA ALA A 83 5.00 10.92 -11.42
C ALA A 83 6.23 10.07 -11.81
N ILE A 84 6.03 8.82 -12.22
CA ILE A 84 7.09 7.94 -12.71
C ILE A 84 7.64 8.48 -14.03
N GLU A 85 6.77 8.82 -14.99
CA GLU A 85 7.16 9.29 -16.31
C GLU A 85 7.93 10.61 -16.26
N HIS A 86 7.47 11.56 -15.44
CA HIS A 86 8.05 12.92 -15.38
C HIS A 86 9.30 13.02 -14.50
N ASP A 87 9.31 12.40 -13.32
CA ASP A 87 10.35 12.65 -12.32
C ASP A 87 11.36 11.50 -12.17
N ILE A 88 10.91 10.27 -12.41
CA ILE A 88 11.81 9.10 -12.33
C ILE A 88 12.38 8.79 -13.71
N GLY A 89 11.58 8.86 -14.78
CA GLY A 89 12.00 8.75 -16.17
C GLY A 89 12.37 7.32 -16.61
N GLU A 90 12.17 6.32 -15.76
CA GLU A 90 12.44 4.90 -16.07
C GLU A 90 11.41 3.99 -15.36
N PRO A 91 11.19 2.75 -15.86
CA PRO A 91 10.32 1.79 -15.19
C PRO A 91 10.82 1.46 -13.79
N VAL A 92 9.90 1.40 -12.82
CA VAL A 92 10.20 1.20 -11.41
C VAL A 92 9.99 -0.23 -10.93
N LEU A 93 10.68 -0.60 -9.85
CA LEU A 93 10.23 -1.65 -8.95
C LEU A 93 9.07 -1.06 -8.13
N LEU A 94 7.95 -1.78 -8.02
CA LEU A 94 6.73 -1.25 -7.40
C LEU A 94 6.31 -2.14 -6.22
N LEU A 95 6.21 -1.54 -5.03
CA LEU A 95 5.75 -2.18 -3.81
C LEU A 95 4.51 -1.47 -3.29
N GLY A 96 3.35 -2.09 -3.42
CA GLY A 96 2.12 -1.59 -2.82
C GLY A 96 1.81 -2.27 -1.49
N VAL A 97 1.42 -1.49 -0.49
CA VAL A 97 1.05 -2.00 0.83
C VAL A 97 -0.42 -1.71 1.09
N SER A 98 -1.22 -2.74 1.36
CA SER A 98 -2.67 -2.62 1.64
C SER A 98 -3.36 -1.85 0.49
N THR A 99 -4.09 -0.76 0.74
CA THR A 99 -4.68 0.12 -0.29
C THR A 99 -3.68 0.57 -1.35
N GLY A 100 -2.40 0.81 -0.97
CA GLY A 100 -1.33 1.09 -1.93
C GLY A 100 -1.06 -0.09 -2.87
N GLY A 101 -1.39 -1.31 -2.46
CA GLY A 101 -1.33 -2.50 -3.32
C GLY A 101 -2.43 -2.49 -4.38
N SER A 102 -3.65 -2.04 -4.04
CA SER A 102 -4.74 -1.86 -5.01
C SER A 102 -4.36 -0.82 -6.07
N VAL A 103 -3.78 0.32 -5.65
CA VAL A 103 -3.24 1.33 -6.58
C VAL A 103 -2.12 0.76 -7.45
N SER A 104 -1.18 0.02 -6.86
CA SER A 104 -0.03 -0.55 -7.57
C SER A 104 -0.45 -1.62 -8.59
N LEU A 105 -1.44 -2.44 -8.24
CA LEU A 105 -1.98 -3.44 -9.15
C LEU A 105 -2.71 -2.77 -10.32
N GLN A 106 -3.51 -1.72 -10.06
CA GLN A 106 -4.16 -0.94 -11.11
C GLN A 106 -3.14 -0.27 -12.02
N LEU A 107 -2.06 0.31 -11.46
CA LEU A 107 -0.97 0.88 -12.25
C LEU A 107 -0.32 -0.16 -13.18
N ALA A 108 -0.05 -1.37 -12.67
CA ALA A 108 0.53 -2.45 -13.47
C ALA A 108 -0.41 -2.96 -14.58
N ILE A 109 -1.73 -2.87 -14.38
CA ILE A 109 -2.75 -3.17 -15.40
C ILE A 109 -2.81 -2.09 -16.48
N ASP A 110 -2.82 -0.81 -16.08
CA ASP A 110 -3.05 0.33 -16.97
C ASP A 110 -1.78 0.79 -17.68
N ARG A 111 -0.61 0.64 -17.06
CA ARG A 111 0.70 1.07 -17.55
C ARG A 111 1.77 0.00 -17.31
N PRO A 112 1.65 -1.21 -17.90
CA PRO A 112 2.55 -2.33 -17.63
C PRO A 112 4.03 -2.00 -17.95
N HIS A 113 4.29 -1.12 -18.90
CA HIS A 113 5.64 -0.71 -19.30
C HIS A 113 6.37 0.12 -18.22
N LEU A 114 5.66 0.68 -17.23
CA LEU A 114 6.25 1.44 -16.12
C LEU A 114 6.67 0.55 -14.93
N VAL A 115 6.32 -0.73 -14.94
CA VAL A 115 6.52 -1.63 -13.80
C VAL A 115 7.47 -2.77 -14.16
N ARG A 116 8.67 -2.77 -13.60
CA ARG A 116 9.66 -3.85 -13.79
C ARG A 116 9.33 -5.10 -12.97
N ARG A 117 8.89 -4.93 -11.75
CA ARG A 117 8.42 -5.96 -10.82
C ARG A 117 7.35 -5.37 -9.91
N LEU A 118 6.37 -6.18 -9.56
CA LEU A 118 5.29 -5.81 -8.66
C LEU A 118 5.32 -6.61 -7.36
N VAL A 119 5.18 -5.95 -6.24
CA VAL A 119 4.95 -6.58 -4.94
C VAL A 119 3.64 -6.05 -4.35
N LEU A 120 2.72 -6.96 -4.06
CA LEU A 120 1.49 -6.69 -3.33
C LEU A 120 1.64 -7.21 -1.91
N ARG A 121 1.80 -6.31 -0.95
CA ARG A 121 2.07 -6.64 0.45
C ARG A 121 0.83 -6.38 1.30
N ALA A 122 0.23 -7.44 1.85
CA ALA A 122 -1.07 -7.39 2.52
C ALA A 122 -2.15 -6.75 1.63
N SER A 123 -2.19 -7.17 0.35
CA SER A 123 -3.12 -6.68 -0.66
C SER A 123 -3.36 -7.77 -1.71
N ALA A 124 -4.51 -7.71 -2.38
CA ALA A 124 -4.93 -8.65 -3.42
C ALA A 124 -5.75 -7.91 -4.49
N CYS A 125 -6.29 -8.67 -5.46
CA CYS A 125 -7.05 -8.11 -6.58
C CYS A 125 -8.30 -7.32 -6.18
N ARG A 126 -8.82 -7.51 -4.98
CA ARG A 126 -9.94 -6.74 -4.35
C ARG A 126 -10.01 -7.01 -2.87
N LEU A 127 -10.79 -6.23 -2.16
CA LEU A 127 -11.13 -6.49 -0.75
C LEU A 127 -12.01 -7.74 -0.62
N ALA A 128 -11.83 -8.48 0.47
CA ALA A 128 -12.83 -9.46 0.89
C ALA A 128 -14.06 -8.75 1.47
N PRO A 129 -15.25 -9.35 1.45
CA PRO A 129 -16.49 -8.72 1.97
C PRO A 129 -16.35 -8.17 3.40
N ARG A 130 -15.59 -8.84 4.25
CA ARG A 130 -15.31 -8.39 5.61
C ARG A 130 -14.41 -7.14 5.64
N GLY A 131 -13.45 -7.05 4.73
CA GLY A 131 -12.55 -5.89 4.60
C GLY A 131 -13.30 -4.67 4.11
N SER A 132 -14.12 -4.83 3.05
CA SER A 132 -14.99 -3.79 2.52
C SER A 132 -15.96 -3.27 3.59
N HIS A 133 -16.66 -4.16 4.31
CA HIS A 133 -17.55 -3.75 5.41
C HIS A 133 -16.79 -2.97 6.51
N ALA A 134 -15.59 -3.40 6.86
CA ALA A 134 -14.79 -2.70 7.88
C ALA A 134 -14.35 -1.31 7.44
N GLN A 135 -13.93 -1.14 6.20
CA GLN A 135 -13.60 0.17 5.64
C GLN A 135 -14.82 1.09 5.51
N ALA A 136 -15.97 0.55 5.08
CA ALA A 136 -17.22 1.30 5.02
C ALA A 136 -17.64 1.83 6.39
N GLU A 137 -17.46 1.03 7.46
CA GLU A 137 -17.75 1.46 8.83
C GLU A 137 -16.76 2.53 9.31
N VAL A 138 -15.47 2.42 8.99
CA VAL A 138 -14.49 3.48 9.26
C VAL A 138 -14.89 4.78 8.55
N ALA A 139 -15.28 4.70 7.28
CA ALA A 139 -15.74 5.86 6.51
C ALA A 139 -16.99 6.49 7.13
N ARG A 140 -17.97 5.69 7.57
CA ARG A 140 -19.18 6.17 8.24
C ARG A 140 -18.84 6.92 9.52
N LEU A 141 -18.05 6.29 10.41
CA LEU A 141 -17.63 6.89 11.68
C LEU A 141 -16.83 8.19 11.47
N THR A 142 -15.98 8.22 10.45
CA THR A 142 -15.20 9.42 10.09
C THR A 142 -16.11 10.56 9.63
N LYS A 143 -17.13 10.27 8.81
CA LYS A 143 -18.12 11.26 8.36
C LYS A 143 -18.95 11.81 9.52
N GLU A 144 -19.20 11.00 10.54
CA GLU A 144 -19.91 11.41 11.77
C GLU A 144 -19.02 12.15 12.77
N GLY A 145 -17.71 12.30 12.50
CA GLY A 145 -16.75 12.92 13.38
C GLY A 145 -16.31 12.03 14.56
N ASP A 146 -16.72 10.75 14.58
CA ASP A 146 -16.31 9.80 15.62
C ASP A 146 -14.94 9.16 15.29
N HIS A 147 -13.93 10.01 15.26
CA HIS A 147 -12.56 9.62 14.96
C HIS A 147 -12.00 8.59 15.93
N ARG A 148 -12.44 8.62 17.18
CA ARG A 148 -12.00 7.65 18.21
C ARG A 148 -12.41 6.23 17.84
N ARG A 149 -13.68 6.03 17.49
CA ARG A 149 -14.18 4.71 17.08
C ARG A 149 -13.63 4.29 15.72
N ALA A 150 -13.50 5.20 14.76
CA ALA A 150 -12.93 4.91 13.46
C ALA A 150 -11.53 4.29 13.57
N TRP A 151 -10.63 4.94 14.31
CA TRP A 151 -9.26 4.44 14.50
C TRP A 151 -9.20 3.20 15.40
N ALA A 152 -10.04 3.12 16.43
CA ALA A 152 -10.15 1.93 17.27
C ALA A 152 -10.53 0.69 16.47
N GLN A 153 -11.48 0.82 15.55
CA GLN A 153 -11.92 -0.25 14.66
C GLN A 153 -10.82 -0.68 13.69
N MET A 154 -10.16 0.29 13.05
CA MET A 154 -9.04 0.01 12.14
C MET A 154 -7.92 -0.73 12.86
N ALA A 155 -7.54 -0.29 14.07
CA ALA A 155 -6.52 -0.93 14.86
C ALA A 155 -6.91 -2.35 15.32
N ALA A 156 -8.16 -2.55 15.73
CA ALA A 156 -8.67 -3.88 16.11
C ALA A 156 -8.64 -4.87 14.95
N MET A 157 -8.93 -4.40 13.74
CA MET A 157 -8.89 -5.22 12.52
C MET A 157 -7.44 -5.62 12.16
N GLY A 158 -6.50 -4.68 12.18
CA GLY A 158 -5.10 -4.93 11.85
C GLY A 158 -4.32 -5.73 12.88
N ALA A 159 -4.72 -5.70 14.16
CA ALA A 159 -3.98 -6.31 15.26
C ALA A 159 -4.16 -7.84 15.34
N PRO A 160 -3.13 -8.57 15.83
CA PRO A 160 -3.27 -9.96 16.23
C PRO A 160 -4.40 -10.13 17.25
N ARG A 161 -5.09 -11.28 17.21
CA ARG A 161 -6.29 -11.53 18.05
C ARG A 161 -6.08 -11.21 19.53
N ALA A 162 -4.93 -11.60 20.09
CA ALA A 162 -4.59 -11.34 21.50
C ALA A 162 -4.34 -9.85 21.82
N LEU A 163 -4.02 -9.03 20.82
CA LEU A 163 -3.70 -7.61 20.97
C LEU A 163 -4.83 -6.68 20.50
N ARG A 164 -5.95 -7.22 20.03
CA ARG A 164 -7.06 -6.39 19.49
C ARG A 164 -7.57 -5.36 20.47
N PHE A 165 -7.85 -5.78 21.71
CA PHE A 165 -8.36 -4.87 22.74
C PHE A 165 -7.35 -3.77 23.10
N PRO A 166 -6.10 -4.05 23.48
CA PRO A 166 -5.14 -2.99 23.79
C PRO A 166 -4.83 -2.10 22.58
N ALA A 167 -4.74 -2.65 21.36
CA ALA A 167 -4.55 -1.85 20.16
C ALA A 167 -5.73 -0.92 19.89
N SER A 168 -6.96 -1.41 20.03
CA SER A 168 -8.18 -0.62 19.90
C SER A 168 -8.27 0.50 20.95
N ALA A 169 -7.97 0.19 22.22
CA ALA A 169 -7.99 1.18 23.29
C ALA A 169 -6.96 2.29 23.07
N LEU A 170 -5.73 1.93 22.67
CA LEU A 170 -4.69 2.90 22.35
C LEU A 170 -5.08 3.78 21.15
N ALA A 171 -5.60 3.17 20.08
CA ALA A 171 -6.06 3.89 18.92
C ALA A 171 -7.28 4.78 19.20
N TRP A 172 -8.17 4.37 20.10
CA TRP A 172 -9.27 5.21 20.57
C TRP A 172 -8.79 6.47 21.29
N LEU A 173 -7.77 6.34 22.13
CA LEU A 173 -7.14 7.48 22.81
C LEU A 173 -6.44 8.43 21.83
N ALA A 174 -5.71 7.87 20.85
CA ALA A 174 -4.95 8.63 19.87
C ALA A 174 -5.80 9.12 18.68
N GLY A 175 -7.00 8.61 18.50
CA GLY A 175 -7.85 8.86 17.33
C GLY A 175 -7.95 10.32 16.89
N PRO A 176 -8.23 11.28 17.78
CA PRO A 176 -8.31 12.69 17.41
C PRO A 176 -7.00 13.26 16.84
N SER A 177 -5.84 12.81 17.35
CA SER A 177 -4.52 13.25 16.87
C SER A 177 -4.03 12.53 15.61
N MET A 178 -4.70 11.45 15.23
CA MET A 178 -4.41 10.65 14.03
C MET A 178 -5.35 10.99 12.85
N SER A 179 -6.35 11.83 13.09
CA SER A 179 -7.35 12.21 12.09
C SER A 179 -6.92 13.47 11.38
N ALA A 180 -7.22 13.52 10.08
CA ALA A 180 -7.10 14.73 9.28
C ALA A 180 -8.14 15.77 9.69
N GLU A 181 -7.83 17.05 9.51
CA GLU A 181 -8.80 18.14 9.62
C GLU A 181 -9.86 18.02 8.53
N ASP A 182 -9.42 17.70 7.30
CA ASP A 182 -10.30 17.33 6.17
C ASP A 182 -10.05 15.86 5.77
N PRO A 183 -10.98 14.94 6.07
CA PRO A 183 -10.85 13.53 5.73
C PRO A 183 -11.31 13.18 4.30
N SER A 184 -11.65 14.16 3.46
CA SER A 184 -12.24 13.94 2.14
C SER A 184 -11.42 13.00 1.26
N ASP A 185 -10.12 13.19 1.18
CA ASP A 185 -9.21 12.33 0.39
C ASP A 185 -9.22 10.86 0.85
N MET A 186 -9.21 10.64 2.16
CA MET A 186 -9.33 9.29 2.72
C MET A 186 -10.67 8.65 2.38
N LEU A 187 -11.76 9.39 2.52
CA LEU A 187 -13.12 8.91 2.23
C LEU A 187 -13.30 8.58 0.76
N ILE A 188 -12.76 9.40 -0.14
CA ILE A 188 -12.77 9.16 -1.59
C ILE A 188 -11.93 7.92 -1.92
N THR A 189 -10.77 7.77 -1.30
CA THR A 189 -9.91 6.59 -1.49
C THR A 189 -10.62 5.31 -1.02
N ILE A 190 -11.30 5.32 0.13
CA ILE A 190 -12.10 4.17 0.60
C ILE A 190 -13.19 3.83 -0.41
N ALA A 191 -13.91 4.83 -0.92
CA ALA A 191 -14.97 4.62 -1.91
C ALA A 191 -14.42 4.05 -3.23
N ALA A 192 -13.26 4.51 -3.67
CA ALA A 192 -12.57 3.98 -4.86
C ALA A 192 -12.11 2.53 -4.66
N GLU A 193 -11.58 2.20 -3.47
CA GLU A 193 -11.13 0.83 -3.16
C GLU A 193 -12.30 -0.15 -2.98
N ASP A 194 -13.44 0.30 -2.45
CA ASP A 194 -14.63 -0.53 -2.31
C ASP A 194 -15.21 -0.97 -3.66
N GLN A 195 -15.04 -0.14 -4.70
CA GLN A 195 -15.45 -0.44 -6.07
C GLN A 195 -14.37 -1.16 -6.89
N PHE A 196 -13.17 -1.34 -6.33
CA PHE A 196 -12.05 -1.91 -7.02
C PHE A 196 -12.14 -3.43 -7.11
N ASP A 197 -12.15 -3.95 -8.34
CA ASP A 197 -12.00 -5.37 -8.65
C ASP A 197 -11.09 -5.54 -9.88
N ALA A 198 -9.83 -5.88 -9.62
CA ALA A 198 -8.84 -6.13 -10.67
C ALA A 198 -8.85 -7.57 -11.18
N GLU A 199 -9.64 -8.47 -10.58
CA GLU A 199 -9.60 -9.90 -10.90
C GLU A 199 -9.83 -10.18 -12.39
N PRO A 200 -10.77 -9.52 -13.09
CA PRO A 200 -11.00 -9.72 -14.53
C PRO A 200 -9.85 -9.25 -15.43
N HIS A 201 -8.87 -8.51 -14.89
CA HIS A 201 -7.80 -7.86 -15.65
C HIS A 201 -6.40 -8.30 -15.25
N LEU A 202 -6.27 -9.29 -14.36
CA LEU A 202 -4.97 -9.75 -13.84
C LEU A 202 -4.01 -10.24 -14.94
N GLU A 203 -4.52 -10.83 -15.99
CA GLU A 203 -3.75 -11.31 -17.16
C GLU A 203 -2.98 -10.20 -17.87
N ARG A 204 -3.40 -8.94 -17.72
CA ARG A 204 -2.71 -7.76 -18.29
C ARG A 204 -1.44 -7.38 -17.51
N VAL A 205 -1.24 -7.92 -16.32
CA VAL A 205 -0.04 -7.68 -15.52
C VAL A 205 1.09 -8.55 -16.06
N SER A 206 2.00 -7.94 -16.82
CA SER A 206 3.16 -8.62 -17.39
C SER A 206 4.38 -8.64 -16.47
N ALA A 207 4.45 -7.73 -15.48
CA ALA A 207 5.54 -7.67 -14.53
C ALA A 207 5.55 -8.91 -13.61
N PRO A 208 6.72 -9.55 -13.37
CA PRO A 208 6.84 -10.56 -12.33
C PRO A 208 6.29 -10.04 -11.00
N THR A 209 5.36 -10.80 -10.40
CA THR A 209 4.57 -10.33 -9.27
C THR A 209 4.70 -11.24 -8.05
N LEU A 210 4.95 -10.63 -6.89
CA LEU A 210 4.93 -11.30 -5.59
C LEU A 210 3.77 -10.80 -4.73
N VAL A 211 2.87 -11.70 -4.36
CA VAL A 211 1.78 -11.44 -3.41
C VAL A 211 2.18 -11.96 -2.04
N VAL A 212 2.21 -11.08 -1.03
CA VAL A 212 2.57 -11.42 0.35
C VAL A 212 1.38 -11.17 1.26
N GLY A 213 0.83 -12.22 1.85
CA GLY A 213 -0.34 -12.15 2.70
C GLY A 213 -0.21 -12.89 4.03
N GLY A 214 -1.19 -12.70 4.90
CA GLY A 214 -1.35 -13.45 6.14
C GLY A 214 -2.63 -14.29 6.11
N GLU A 215 -2.57 -15.53 6.57
CA GLU A 215 -3.74 -16.44 6.58
C GLU A 215 -4.90 -15.88 7.40
N ALA A 216 -4.60 -15.15 8.46
CA ALA A 216 -5.59 -14.52 9.35
C ALA A 216 -5.84 -13.03 9.02
N ASP A 217 -5.56 -12.60 7.78
CA ASP A 217 -5.82 -11.23 7.34
C ASP A 217 -7.34 -10.98 7.29
N PRO A 218 -7.85 -9.94 7.97
CA PRO A 218 -9.29 -9.66 7.97
C PRO A 218 -9.78 -8.88 6.73
N PHE A 219 -8.86 -8.27 5.97
CA PHE A 219 -9.19 -7.47 4.79
C PHE A 219 -9.13 -8.29 3.50
N TYR A 220 -8.26 -9.29 3.46
CA TYR A 220 -8.05 -10.15 2.29
C TYR A 220 -8.04 -11.61 2.70
N SER A 221 -8.71 -12.47 1.94
CA SER A 221 -8.70 -13.91 2.21
C SER A 221 -7.46 -14.58 1.60
N THR A 222 -7.08 -15.72 2.15
CA THR A 222 -6.04 -16.58 1.59
C THR A 222 -6.32 -16.95 0.13
N ASP A 223 -7.60 -17.17 -0.21
CA ASP A 223 -8.05 -17.45 -1.57
C ASP A 223 -7.78 -16.27 -2.50
N LEU A 224 -8.10 -15.04 -2.08
CA LEU A 224 -7.83 -13.84 -2.88
C LEU A 224 -6.33 -13.65 -3.16
N PHE A 225 -5.46 -13.89 -2.17
CA PHE A 225 -4.00 -13.83 -2.40
C PHE A 225 -3.55 -14.85 -3.46
N ARG A 226 -4.05 -16.10 -3.38
CA ARG A 226 -3.72 -17.14 -4.36
C ARG A 226 -4.26 -16.83 -5.74
N ARG A 227 -5.52 -16.39 -5.84
CA ARG A 227 -6.16 -16.03 -7.10
C ARG A 227 -5.46 -14.85 -7.76
N THR A 228 -5.06 -13.84 -6.99
CA THR A 228 -4.28 -12.71 -7.50
C THR A 228 -2.95 -13.19 -8.11
N ALA A 229 -2.21 -14.03 -7.39
CA ALA A 229 -0.94 -14.56 -7.90
C ALA A 229 -1.12 -15.48 -9.12
N ALA A 230 -2.18 -16.29 -9.14
CA ALA A 230 -2.46 -17.20 -10.25
C ALA A 230 -3.01 -16.49 -11.50
N GLY A 231 -3.63 -15.32 -11.34
CA GLY A 231 -4.21 -14.57 -12.44
C GLY A 231 -3.21 -13.73 -13.24
N VAL A 232 -2.04 -13.41 -12.67
CA VAL A 232 -0.99 -12.65 -13.38
C VAL A 232 -0.03 -13.59 -14.13
N GLN A 233 0.69 -13.09 -15.13
CA GLN A 233 1.52 -13.92 -16.03
C GLN A 233 2.68 -14.64 -15.32
N ASP A 234 3.41 -13.98 -14.38
CA ASP A 234 4.46 -14.57 -13.53
C ASP A 234 4.18 -14.20 -12.07
N GLY A 235 3.24 -14.91 -11.46
CA GLY A 235 2.79 -14.62 -10.10
C GLY A 235 3.23 -15.67 -9.09
N ARG A 236 3.64 -15.18 -7.90
CA ARG A 236 4.02 -16.00 -6.75
C ARG A 236 3.31 -15.50 -5.51
N ALA A 237 2.89 -16.42 -4.64
CA ALA A 237 2.27 -16.06 -3.37
C ALA A 237 3.07 -16.61 -2.18
N VAL A 238 3.26 -15.77 -1.17
CA VAL A 238 3.79 -16.15 0.14
C VAL A 238 2.74 -15.80 1.19
N ILE A 239 2.18 -16.81 1.83
CA ILE A 239 1.11 -16.65 2.82
C ILE A 239 1.63 -17.15 4.17
N PHE A 240 1.69 -16.26 5.16
CA PHE A 240 2.18 -16.59 6.50
C PHE A 240 1.08 -17.28 7.33
N PRO A 241 1.28 -18.53 7.76
CA PRO A 241 0.31 -19.25 8.58
C PRO A 241 0.03 -18.51 9.90
N ASN A 242 -1.24 -18.42 10.28
CA ASN A 242 -1.71 -17.79 11.53
C ASN A 242 -1.27 -16.31 11.72
N LYS A 243 -0.85 -15.61 10.66
CA LYS A 243 -0.49 -14.18 10.70
C LYS A 243 -1.57 -13.34 10.04
N GLY A 244 -1.76 -12.15 10.56
CA GLY A 244 -2.73 -11.18 10.04
C GLY A 244 -2.09 -10.06 9.21
N HIS A 245 -2.90 -9.07 8.91
CA HIS A 245 -2.59 -7.92 8.05
C HIS A 245 -1.30 -7.19 8.45
N THR A 246 -1.19 -6.79 9.73
CA THR A 246 -0.02 -6.05 10.23
C THR A 246 1.27 -6.86 10.13
N TYR A 247 1.22 -8.18 10.29
CA TYR A 247 2.42 -9.00 10.11
C TYR A 247 2.87 -9.01 8.65
N ALA A 248 1.96 -9.26 7.72
CA ALA A 248 2.27 -9.24 6.30
C ALA A 248 2.74 -7.85 5.85
N SER A 249 2.11 -6.76 6.31
CA SER A 249 2.42 -5.40 5.91
C SER A 249 3.66 -4.78 6.54
N ALA A 250 4.11 -5.23 7.75
CA ALA A 250 5.14 -4.51 8.51
C ALA A 250 6.28 -5.38 9.05
N SER A 251 6.22 -6.72 9.00
CA SER A 251 7.27 -7.56 9.59
C SER A 251 8.58 -7.53 8.80
N ARG A 252 9.71 -7.68 9.49
CA ARG A 252 11.04 -7.82 8.86
C ARG A 252 11.13 -9.08 8.01
N THR A 253 10.48 -10.16 8.42
CA THR A 253 10.44 -11.40 7.64
C THR A 253 9.81 -11.18 6.26
N ALA A 254 8.66 -10.50 6.22
CA ALA A 254 8.03 -10.14 4.95
C ALA A 254 8.93 -9.18 4.14
N ALA A 255 9.58 -8.20 4.77
CA ALA A 255 10.50 -7.30 4.10
C ALA A 255 11.69 -8.02 3.47
N ASN A 256 12.28 -9.02 4.15
CA ASN A 256 13.40 -9.80 3.63
C ASN A 256 12.99 -10.67 2.42
N ILE A 257 11.79 -11.26 2.44
CA ILE A 257 11.26 -12.02 1.30
C ILE A 257 11.06 -11.10 0.09
N VAL A 258 10.47 -9.92 0.33
CA VAL A 258 10.28 -8.89 -0.70
C VAL A 258 11.62 -8.44 -1.27
N LEU A 259 12.62 -8.16 -0.42
CA LEU A 259 13.96 -7.77 -0.86
C LEU A 259 14.59 -8.85 -1.75
N GLY A 260 14.54 -10.13 -1.33
CA GLY A 260 15.04 -11.24 -2.14
C GLY A 260 14.38 -11.33 -3.52
N PHE A 261 13.05 -11.13 -3.58
CA PHE A 261 12.31 -11.12 -4.84
C PHE A 261 12.72 -9.94 -5.73
N LEU A 262 12.88 -8.74 -5.18
CA LEU A 262 13.25 -7.54 -5.95
C LEU A 262 14.69 -7.64 -6.48
N LEU A 263 15.62 -8.24 -5.72
CA LEU A 263 17.02 -8.41 -6.13
C LEU A 263 17.19 -9.51 -7.21
N ALA A 264 16.37 -10.54 -7.22
CA ALA A 264 16.49 -11.65 -8.17
C ALA A 264 16.37 -11.25 -9.65
N GLY A 265 15.93 -10.04 -9.96
CA GLY A 265 15.83 -9.52 -11.34
C GLY A 265 16.98 -8.60 -11.75
N SER A 266 17.78 -8.11 -10.81
CA SER A 266 18.89 -7.20 -11.14
C SER A 266 20.12 -7.91 -11.74
N THR A 267 20.18 -9.23 -11.67
CA THR A 267 21.27 -10.03 -12.26
C THR A 267 21.03 -10.44 -13.72
N ALA A 268 19.81 -10.30 -14.24
CA ALA A 268 19.48 -10.67 -15.62
C ALA A 268 19.70 -9.54 -16.64
N ASP A 269 19.76 -8.28 -16.19
CA ASP A 269 19.92 -7.11 -17.07
C ASP A 269 21.38 -6.72 -17.31
N SER A 270 22.35 -7.52 -16.83
CA SER A 270 23.80 -7.27 -16.95
C SER A 270 24.54 -8.24 -17.87
N THR A 271 23.82 -9.02 -18.68
CA THR A 271 24.35 -9.83 -19.79
C THR A 271 23.67 -9.43 -21.09
#